data_2b4910867593cebd69e15219d0e53c56
#
_entry.id   2b4910867593cebd69e15219d0e53c56
#
_cell.length_a   1.000
_cell.length_b   1.000
_cell.length_c   1.000
_cell.angle_alpha   90.00
_cell.angle_beta   90.00
_cell.angle_gamma   90.00
#
_symmetry.space_group_name_H-M   'P 1'
#
loop_
_entity.id
_entity.type
_entity.pdbx_description
1 polymer ?
#
loop_
_entity_poly.entity_id
_entity_poly.type
_entity_poly.pdbx_seq_one_letter_code
_entity_poly.pdbx_strand_id
1 'polypeptide(L)'
;WAGQFPICLSLKLDGLTLVLTYDGGELTKILTRGNGVTGTNITYLKNAIAGFPLKIEYQGHMVVRGEALISYPDFEEINATIEDDDEKYANPRNLASGTLALEDPFKVKERRVHFYAFTLVYREEPVVSWGERMDFLSQQGFTVIEREKLTAQQLPEAVERWTKKVEEGRMPLPVDGLVVCYDDTDYAASGSVTGHHANRAGLAFKWQDVSAVSRLDHIEWSCAASTISPVAVFEPVKLEGTTVSRASLCNISEMKRLGIGENCMLEIIKANKIIPKCIGVSESDGVFTIPESCPVCGARTQIRISPKSKTETLHCTNPDCSAKHVKMFTRFVSKQGMDIDGLSIQTMLKFMNEGFIGRFADIYHLSDHAEAIKEMDGFGEKSCDNMLQAIEKSRRALPVSTLHTSLHRCLRRYSPRT
;
A
#
# COMPACT_ATOMS: atom_id res chain seq x y z
N TRP A 1 7.15 20.99 20.38
CA TRP A 1 6.38 19.75 20.48
C TRP A 1 6.83 18.92 21.70
N ALA A 2 8.09 18.50 21.83
CA ALA A 2 8.54 17.67 22.94
C ALA A 2 8.65 18.43 24.29
N GLY A 3 8.89 19.75 24.28
CA GLY A 3 9.07 20.53 25.48
C GLY A 3 10.27 20.04 26.31
N GLN A 4 10.01 19.63 27.56
CA GLN A 4 11.01 19.07 28.47
C GLN A 4 11.01 17.54 28.53
N PHE A 5 10.11 16.88 27.82
CA PHE A 5 10.00 15.41 27.80
C PHE A 5 11.15 14.75 27.06
N PRO A 6 11.73 13.67 27.61
CA PRO A 6 12.66 12.84 26.85
C PRO A 6 11.98 12.24 25.63
N ILE A 7 12.72 12.22 24.53
CA ILE A 7 12.28 11.63 23.26
C ILE A 7 13.24 10.53 22.82
N CYS A 8 12.72 9.61 22.00
CA CYS A 8 13.50 8.59 21.34
C CYS A 8 13.45 8.81 19.83
N LEU A 9 14.63 8.82 19.20
CA LEU A 9 14.83 8.85 17.77
C LEU A 9 15.20 7.45 17.30
N SER A 10 14.56 6.96 16.26
CA SER A 10 14.82 5.63 15.69
C SER A 10 14.70 5.65 14.18
N LEU A 11 15.25 4.61 13.52
CA LEU A 11 15.09 4.42 12.07
C LEU A 11 13.63 4.17 11.71
N LYS A 12 13.18 4.75 10.62
CA LYS A 12 11.95 4.36 9.94
C LYS A 12 12.28 3.36 8.85
N LEU A 13 12.23 2.09 9.22
CA LEU A 13 12.49 0.99 8.30
C LEU A 13 11.44 0.91 7.19
N ASP A 14 11.85 0.49 6.02
CA ASP A 14 11.01 0.38 4.83
C ASP A 14 10.86 -1.09 4.40
N GLY A 15 9.89 -1.78 4.99
CA GLY A 15 9.61 -3.19 4.76
C GLY A 15 8.13 -3.53 4.88
N LEU A 16 7.80 -4.64 5.51
CA LEU A 16 6.45 -5.08 5.82
C LEU A 16 6.26 -5.28 7.32
N THR A 17 5.31 -4.57 7.91
CA THR A 17 5.03 -4.68 9.34
C THR A 17 4.47 -6.05 9.71
N LEU A 18 5.07 -6.71 10.69
CA LEU A 18 4.59 -7.93 11.31
C LEU A 18 4.23 -7.71 12.79
N VAL A 19 3.26 -8.48 13.24
CA VAL A 19 2.82 -8.55 14.64
C VAL A 19 3.05 -9.98 15.15
N LEU A 20 3.86 -10.11 16.18
CA LEU A 20 4.25 -11.37 16.81
C LEU A 20 3.53 -11.50 18.15
N THR A 21 2.94 -12.65 18.42
CA THR A 21 2.30 -12.96 19.71
C THR A 21 3.02 -14.11 20.38
N TYR A 22 3.33 -13.93 21.66
CA TYR A 22 3.93 -14.95 22.51
C TYR A 22 3.01 -15.26 23.69
N ASP A 23 2.89 -16.54 24.01
CA ASP A 23 2.13 -17.06 25.15
C ASP A 23 2.96 -18.14 25.84
N GLY A 24 3.13 -18.08 27.16
CA GLY A 24 3.93 -19.07 27.89
C GLY A 24 5.37 -19.18 27.39
N GLY A 25 5.95 -18.08 26.95
CA GLY A 25 7.32 -18.03 26.42
C GLY A 25 7.48 -18.57 24.99
N GLU A 26 6.42 -18.99 24.33
CA GLU A 26 6.48 -19.53 22.95
C GLU A 26 5.81 -18.58 21.94
N LEU A 27 6.40 -18.49 20.72
CA LEU A 27 5.79 -17.78 19.60
C LEU A 27 4.58 -18.56 19.09
N THR A 28 3.39 -17.99 19.29
CA THR A 28 2.10 -18.61 18.92
C THR A 28 1.54 -18.09 17.61
N LYS A 29 1.85 -16.83 17.24
CA LYS A 29 1.26 -16.22 16.06
C LYS A 29 2.15 -15.17 15.40
N ILE A 30 2.16 -15.16 14.05
CA ILE A 30 2.73 -14.10 13.21
C ILE A 30 1.64 -13.60 12.27
N LEU A 31 1.31 -12.31 12.35
CA LEU A 31 0.33 -11.66 11.49
C LEU A 31 0.96 -10.53 10.70
N THR A 32 0.56 -10.35 9.45
CA THR A 32 0.82 -9.09 8.72
C THR A 32 -0.06 -7.98 9.28
N ARG A 33 0.32 -6.70 9.05
CA ARG A 33 -0.46 -5.54 9.52
C ARG A 33 -1.89 -5.52 8.97
N GLY A 34 -2.09 -5.98 7.72
CA GLY A 34 -3.38 -5.92 7.05
C GLY A 34 -3.96 -4.50 7.01
N ASN A 35 -5.23 -4.37 7.38
CA ASN A 35 -5.94 -3.10 7.47
C ASN A 35 -5.89 -2.45 8.88
N GLY A 36 -5.07 -2.98 9.80
CA GLY A 36 -4.97 -2.53 11.19
C GLY A 36 -5.91 -3.26 12.16
N VAL A 37 -6.92 -3.97 11.67
CA VAL A 37 -7.86 -4.79 12.45
C VAL A 37 -7.68 -6.28 12.14
N THR A 38 -7.54 -6.62 10.87
CA THR A 38 -7.31 -7.98 10.38
C THR A 38 -6.04 -8.05 9.55
N GLY A 39 -5.26 -9.10 9.74
CA GLY A 39 -4.03 -9.37 8.99
C GLY A 39 -3.97 -10.83 8.55
N THR A 40 -3.12 -11.13 7.58
CA THR A 40 -2.89 -12.50 7.13
C THR A 40 -2.02 -13.24 8.14
N ASN A 41 -2.41 -14.47 8.49
CA ASN A 41 -1.63 -15.34 9.36
C ASN A 41 -0.54 -16.04 8.55
N ILE A 42 0.71 -15.74 8.88
CA ILE A 42 1.91 -16.30 8.25
C ILE A 42 2.77 -17.07 9.26
N THR A 43 2.18 -17.60 10.31
CA THR A 43 2.90 -18.34 11.40
C THR A 43 3.67 -19.54 10.87
N TYR A 44 3.26 -20.13 9.75
CA TYR A 44 3.99 -21.20 9.08
C TYR A 44 5.39 -20.79 8.61
N LEU A 45 5.67 -19.48 8.47
CA LEU A 45 6.98 -18.94 8.10
C LEU A 45 7.92 -18.71 9.30
N LYS A 46 7.54 -19.05 10.52
CA LYS A 46 8.30 -18.75 11.74
C LYS A 46 9.76 -19.23 11.74
N ASN A 47 10.09 -20.28 10.99
CA ASN A 47 11.45 -20.81 10.86
C ASN A 47 12.21 -20.24 9.65
N ALA A 48 11.54 -19.41 8.83
CA ALA A 48 12.11 -18.85 7.61
C ALA A 48 12.48 -17.37 7.75
N ILE A 49 11.98 -16.70 8.79
CA ILE A 49 12.23 -15.29 9.08
C ILE A 49 13.20 -15.21 10.26
N ALA A 50 14.26 -14.42 10.12
CA ALA A 50 15.23 -14.17 11.19
C ALA A 50 14.85 -12.93 12.03
N GLY A 51 15.58 -12.69 13.13
CA GLY A 51 15.47 -11.45 13.93
C GLY A 51 14.51 -11.52 15.12
N PHE A 52 13.90 -12.68 15.38
CA PHE A 52 13.13 -12.94 16.60
C PHE A 52 13.32 -14.39 17.07
N PRO A 53 13.27 -14.66 18.38
CA PRO A 53 13.33 -16.00 18.94
C PRO A 53 11.99 -16.73 18.83
N LEU A 54 12.03 -18.07 18.70
CA LEU A 54 10.81 -18.89 18.80
C LEU A 54 10.37 -19.14 20.24
N LYS A 55 11.33 -19.03 21.19
CA LYS A 55 11.12 -19.14 22.63
C LYS A 55 11.84 -18.02 23.35
N ILE A 56 11.21 -17.48 24.37
CA ILE A 56 11.70 -16.37 25.21
C ILE A 56 11.61 -16.74 26.68
N GLU A 57 12.35 -16.03 27.52
CA GLU A 57 12.32 -16.25 28.98
C GLU A 57 11.03 -15.77 29.63
N TYR A 58 10.45 -14.69 29.11
CA TYR A 58 9.20 -14.12 29.62
C TYR A 58 8.02 -15.05 29.36
N GLN A 59 7.29 -15.43 30.42
CA GLN A 59 6.23 -16.46 30.35
C GLN A 59 4.81 -15.88 30.23
N GLY A 60 4.63 -14.56 30.38
CA GLY A 60 3.34 -13.90 30.22
C GLY A 60 2.91 -13.74 28.75
N HIS A 61 1.69 -13.23 28.56
CA HIS A 61 1.22 -12.83 27.23
C HIS A 61 1.97 -11.58 26.76
N MET A 62 2.48 -11.62 25.53
CA MET A 62 3.25 -10.52 24.93
C MET A 62 2.96 -10.35 23.46
N VAL A 63 2.84 -9.09 23.01
CA VAL A 63 2.66 -8.73 21.61
C VAL A 63 3.74 -7.75 21.17
N VAL A 64 4.48 -8.10 20.13
CA VAL A 64 5.58 -7.31 19.56
C VAL A 64 5.25 -6.92 18.14
N ARG A 65 5.54 -5.67 17.78
CA ARG A 65 5.43 -5.20 16.40
C ARG A 65 6.83 -4.81 15.91
N GLY A 66 7.10 -5.16 14.64
CA GLY A 66 8.36 -4.84 14.00
C GLY A 66 8.20 -4.79 12.49
N GLU A 67 9.29 -4.49 11.82
CA GLU A 67 9.35 -4.44 10.36
C GLU A 67 10.19 -5.61 9.84
N ALA A 68 9.64 -6.37 8.91
CA ALA A 68 10.33 -7.43 8.18
C ALA A 68 10.82 -6.86 6.85
N LEU A 69 12.10 -7.01 6.56
CA LEU A 69 12.74 -6.45 5.39
C LEU A 69 13.88 -7.34 4.89
N ILE A 70 14.40 -7.03 3.71
CA ILE A 70 15.61 -7.60 3.13
C ILE A 70 16.64 -6.47 3.06
N SER A 71 17.87 -6.74 3.51
CA SER A 71 18.95 -5.74 3.46
C SER A 71 19.36 -5.38 2.01
N TYR A 72 19.97 -4.23 1.79
CA TYR A 72 20.49 -3.88 0.46
C TYR A 72 21.51 -4.91 -0.05
N PRO A 73 22.50 -5.40 0.74
CA PRO A 73 23.42 -6.43 0.28
C PRO A 73 22.72 -7.72 -0.15
N ASP A 74 21.75 -8.22 0.64
CA ASP A 74 21.00 -9.41 0.27
C ASP A 74 20.12 -9.20 -0.96
N PHE A 75 19.53 -8.01 -1.11
CA PHE A 75 18.74 -7.64 -2.28
C PHE A 75 19.60 -7.62 -3.55
N GLU A 76 20.81 -7.05 -3.49
CA GLU A 76 21.74 -7.02 -4.62
C GLU A 76 22.20 -8.42 -5.00
N GLU A 77 22.53 -9.27 -4.01
CA GLU A 77 22.91 -10.67 -4.23
C GLU A 77 21.78 -11.45 -4.92
N ILE A 78 20.54 -11.30 -4.43
CA ILE A 78 19.36 -11.98 -5.02
C ILE A 78 19.14 -11.49 -6.46
N ASN A 79 19.18 -10.20 -6.72
CA ASN A 79 19.01 -9.66 -8.08
C ASN A 79 20.13 -10.07 -9.03
N ALA A 80 21.35 -10.26 -8.53
CA ALA A 80 22.48 -10.74 -9.35
C ALA A 80 22.28 -12.18 -9.86
N THR A 81 21.40 -12.98 -9.23
CA THR A 81 21.08 -14.34 -9.68
C THR A 81 20.01 -14.38 -10.79
N ILE A 82 19.35 -13.27 -11.09
CA ILE A 82 18.30 -13.16 -12.10
C ILE A 82 18.92 -12.73 -13.42
N GLU A 83 18.84 -13.59 -14.43
CA GLU A 83 19.46 -13.37 -15.75
C GLU A 83 18.71 -12.32 -16.58
N ASP A 84 17.39 -12.29 -16.50
CA ASP A 84 16.53 -11.35 -17.23
C ASP A 84 16.37 -10.05 -16.42
N ASP A 85 16.83 -8.93 -16.99
CA ASP A 85 16.73 -7.62 -16.35
C ASP A 85 15.29 -7.18 -16.10
N ASP A 86 14.33 -7.62 -16.91
CA ASP A 86 12.90 -7.30 -16.75
C ASP A 86 12.26 -8.07 -15.57
N GLU A 87 12.85 -9.18 -15.14
CA GLU A 87 12.41 -9.98 -14.00
C GLU A 87 13.05 -9.53 -12.67
N LYS A 88 14.06 -8.64 -12.68
CA LYS A 88 14.70 -8.13 -11.48
C LYS A 88 13.74 -7.35 -10.59
N TYR A 89 13.90 -7.53 -9.30
CA TYR A 89 13.11 -6.78 -8.31
C TYR A 89 13.51 -5.31 -8.29
N ALA A 90 12.52 -4.43 -8.25
CA ALA A 90 12.74 -2.98 -8.31
C ALA A 90 13.32 -2.38 -7.02
N ASN A 91 12.98 -2.95 -5.86
CA ASN A 91 13.47 -2.48 -4.56
C ASN A 91 13.32 -3.56 -3.47
N PRO A 92 14.08 -3.44 -2.35
CA PRO A 92 14.05 -4.42 -1.24
C PRO A 92 12.67 -4.60 -0.61
N ARG A 93 11.87 -3.52 -0.50
CA ARG A 93 10.52 -3.57 0.08
C ARG A 93 9.57 -4.45 -0.74
N ASN A 94 9.57 -4.29 -2.08
CA ASN A 94 8.74 -5.10 -2.96
C ASN A 94 9.16 -6.57 -2.92
N LEU A 95 10.47 -6.85 -2.88
CA LEU A 95 10.99 -8.19 -2.72
C LEU A 95 10.54 -8.80 -1.38
N ALA A 96 10.70 -8.09 -0.27
CA ALA A 96 10.27 -8.57 1.06
C ALA A 96 8.75 -8.86 1.10
N SER A 97 7.94 -7.96 0.57
CA SER A 97 6.47 -8.12 0.52
C SER A 97 6.05 -9.32 -0.33
N GLY A 98 6.64 -9.48 -1.52
CA GLY A 98 6.38 -10.64 -2.38
C GLY A 98 6.88 -11.95 -1.76
N THR A 99 8.01 -11.91 -1.04
CA THR A 99 8.55 -13.07 -0.35
C THR A 99 7.65 -13.57 0.76
N LEU A 100 7.11 -12.67 1.59
CA LEU A 100 6.20 -13.04 2.69
C LEU A 100 4.81 -13.50 2.24
N ALA A 101 4.49 -13.35 0.96
CA ALA A 101 3.28 -13.89 0.34
C ALA A 101 3.47 -15.31 -0.22
N LEU A 102 4.70 -15.86 -0.23
CA LEU A 102 4.98 -17.22 -0.70
C LEU A 102 4.49 -18.25 0.32
N GLU A 103 3.97 -19.35 -0.19
CA GLU A 103 3.55 -20.50 0.63
C GLU A 103 4.71 -21.43 1.01
N ASP A 104 5.84 -21.35 0.29
CA ASP A 104 7.02 -22.19 0.47
C ASP A 104 8.03 -21.55 1.45
N PRO A 105 8.19 -22.08 2.70
CA PRO A 105 9.11 -21.52 3.67
C PRO A 105 10.59 -21.62 3.26
N PHE A 106 10.98 -22.58 2.42
CA PHE A 106 12.36 -22.72 1.97
C PHE A 106 12.76 -21.54 1.08
N LYS A 107 11.90 -21.16 0.14
CA LYS A 107 12.12 -19.98 -0.71
C LYS A 107 12.15 -18.68 0.10
N VAL A 108 11.33 -18.57 1.15
CA VAL A 108 11.35 -17.40 2.06
C VAL A 108 12.68 -17.35 2.81
N LYS A 109 13.19 -18.49 3.30
CA LYS A 109 14.46 -18.58 4.00
C LYS A 109 15.65 -18.20 3.12
N GLU A 110 15.69 -18.63 1.87
CA GLU A 110 16.71 -18.29 0.89
C GLU A 110 16.80 -16.78 0.65
N ARG A 111 15.68 -16.06 0.74
CA ARG A 111 15.60 -14.60 0.55
C ARG A 111 15.95 -13.79 1.78
N ARG A 112 16.34 -14.42 2.88
CA ARG A 112 16.94 -13.81 4.08
C ARG A 112 16.12 -12.65 4.67
N VAL A 113 14.80 -12.82 4.76
CA VAL A 113 13.94 -11.84 5.43
C VAL A 113 14.32 -11.74 6.91
N HIS A 114 14.55 -10.52 7.41
CA HIS A 114 14.92 -10.23 8.77
C HIS A 114 13.92 -9.27 9.42
N PHE A 115 13.49 -9.60 10.63
CA PHE A 115 12.56 -8.80 11.43
C PHE A 115 13.32 -7.92 12.41
N TYR A 116 12.89 -6.66 12.51
CA TYR A 116 13.41 -5.67 13.46
C TYR A 116 12.26 -5.15 14.32
N ALA A 117 12.30 -5.44 15.61
CA ALA A 117 11.30 -4.98 16.55
C ALA A 117 11.40 -3.45 16.76
N PHE A 118 10.26 -2.75 16.70
CA PHE A 118 10.20 -1.30 16.96
C PHE A 118 9.14 -0.92 18.01
N THR A 119 8.30 -1.85 18.46
CA THR A 119 7.30 -1.58 19.51
C THR A 119 6.93 -2.85 20.26
N LEU A 120 7.05 -2.81 21.57
CA LEU A 120 6.35 -3.72 22.47
C LEU A 120 4.92 -3.20 22.65
N VAL A 121 3.97 -3.86 21.99
CA VAL A 121 2.55 -3.42 21.97
C VAL A 121 1.87 -3.71 23.29
N TYR A 122 2.13 -4.91 23.82
CA TYR A 122 1.52 -5.39 25.05
C TYR A 122 2.45 -6.34 25.80
N ARG A 123 2.44 -6.25 27.12
CA ARG A 123 2.86 -7.26 28.09
C ARG A 123 2.05 -7.08 29.38
N GLU A 124 1.94 -8.12 30.19
CA GLU A 124 1.10 -8.10 31.40
C GLU A 124 1.61 -7.06 32.42
N GLU A 125 2.93 -6.99 32.63
CA GLU A 125 3.51 -5.94 33.47
C GLU A 125 3.87 -4.73 32.60
N PRO A 126 3.21 -3.59 32.78
CA PRO A 126 3.46 -2.42 31.96
C PRO A 126 4.86 -1.83 32.20
N VAL A 127 5.48 -1.40 31.10
CA VAL A 127 6.73 -0.63 31.11
C VAL A 127 6.44 0.70 30.46
N VAL A 128 6.69 1.80 31.19
CA VAL A 128 6.33 3.16 30.74
C VAL A 128 7.33 3.71 29.72
N SER A 129 8.63 3.45 29.91
CA SER A 129 9.66 3.92 28.97
C SER A 129 9.70 3.09 27.70
N TRP A 130 9.59 3.77 26.54
CA TRP A 130 9.77 3.13 25.25
C TRP A 130 11.18 2.54 25.08
N GLY A 131 12.21 3.26 25.57
CA GLY A 131 13.58 2.76 25.57
C GLY A 131 13.73 1.45 26.33
N GLU A 132 13.18 1.37 27.55
CA GLU A 132 13.20 0.17 28.39
C GLU A 132 12.43 -1.00 27.74
N ARG A 133 11.34 -0.72 27.02
CA ARG A 133 10.62 -1.73 26.23
C ARG A 133 11.53 -2.35 25.15
N MET A 134 12.33 -1.52 24.50
CA MET A 134 13.27 -2.01 23.46
C MET A 134 14.45 -2.76 24.10
N ASP A 135 14.96 -2.32 25.25
CA ASP A 135 16.00 -3.03 25.99
C ASP A 135 15.51 -4.40 26.45
N PHE A 136 14.28 -4.47 26.96
CA PHE A 136 13.64 -5.74 27.32
C PHE A 136 13.54 -6.68 26.10
N LEU A 137 13.06 -6.20 24.94
CA LEU A 137 13.00 -7.03 23.74
C LEU A 137 14.38 -7.54 23.30
N SER A 138 15.41 -6.69 23.40
CA SER A 138 16.79 -7.09 23.12
C SER A 138 17.27 -8.18 24.07
N GLN A 139 16.95 -8.10 25.37
CA GLN A 139 17.26 -9.12 26.37
C GLN A 139 16.54 -10.45 26.10
N GLN A 140 15.32 -10.39 25.53
CA GLN A 140 14.58 -11.58 25.11
C GLN A 140 15.09 -12.17 23.79
N GLY A 141 16.12 -11.60 23.16
CA GLY A 141 16.74 -12.11 21.93
C GLY A 141 16.18 -11.58 20.62
N PHE A 142 15.37 -10.52 20.65
CA PHE A 142 14.91 -9.83 19.43
C PHE A 142 16.00 -8.94 18.83
N THR A 143 16.08 -8.90 17.52
CA THR A 143 16.76 -7.79 16.84
C THR A 143 15.85 -6.56 16.92
N VAL A 144 16.34 -5.50 17.59
CA VAL A 144 15.62 -4.23 17.73
C VAL A 144 16.21 -3.15 16.83
N ILE A 145 15.38 -2.18 16.45
CA ILE A 145 15.83 -1.07 15.61
C ILE A 145 16.90 -0.23 16.32
N GLU A 146 17.77 0.36 15.49
CA GLU A 146 18.74 1.35 15.98
C GLU A 146 18.01 2.59 16.51
N ARG A 147 18.38 3.05 17.69
CA ARG A 147 17.68 4.11 18.42
C ARG A 147 18.63 4.96 19.28
N GLU A 148 18.17 6.16 19.62
CA GLU A 148 18.89 7.08 20.46
C GLU A 148 17.89 7.85 21.34
N LYS A 149 18.18 7.96 22.66
CA LYS A 149 17.38 8.77 23.61
C LYS A 149 17.95 10.17 23.67
N LEU A 150 17.10 11.18 23.48
CA LEU A 150 17.48 12.57 23.29
C LEU A 150 16.60 13.52 24.10
N THR A 151 17.09 14.75 24.28
CA THR A 151 16.27 15.92 24.59
C THR A 151 15.80 16.61 23.29
N ALA A 152 14.79 17.48 23.38
CA ALA A 152 14.32 18.24 22.23
C ALA A 152 15.41 19.12 21.59
N GLN A 153 16.36 19.64 22.40
CA GLN A 153 17.44 20.46 21.92
C GLN A 153 18.49 19.69 21.08
N GLN A 154 18.66 18.41 21.40
CA GLN A 154 19.61 17.53 20.67
C GLN A 154 19.06 16.98 19.35
N LEU A 155 17.73 17.06 19.16
CA LEU A 155 17.07 16.45 18.00
C LEU A 155 17.60 16.96 16.63
N PRO A 156 17.79 18.26 16.38
CA PRO A 156 18.27 18.73 15.07
C PRO A 156 19.64 18.14 14.70
N GLU A 157 20.59 18.15 15.63
CA GLU A 157 21.92 17.60 15.43
C GLU A 157 21.88 16.07 15.21
N ALA A 158 21.05 15.37 15.96
CA ALA A 158 20.87 13.93 15.77
C ALA A 158 20.27 13.60 14.40
N VAL A 159 19.25 14.33 13.95
CA VAL A 159 18.66 14.15 12.62
C VAL A 159 19.71 14.37 11.52
N GLU A 160 20.52 15.43 11.62
CA GLU A 160 21.59 15.70 10.66
C GLU A 160 22.62 14.56 10.63
N ARG A 161 23.06 14.09 11.79
CA ARG A 161 24.03 13.00 11.92
C ARG A 161 23.51 11.69 11.32
N TRP A 162 22.23 11.36 11.54
CA TRP A 162 21.60 10.17 11.00
C TRP A 162 21.33 10.28 9.48
N THR A 163 20.94 11.47 9.02
CA THR A 163 20.80 11.77 7.59
C THR A 163 22.11 11.52 6.86
N LYS A 164 23.21 12.08 7.36
CA LYS A 164 24.54 11.88 6.79
C LYS A 164 24.96 10.40 6.75
N LYS A 165 24.64 9.63 7.80
CA LYS A 165 24.90 8.17 7.84
C LYS A 165 24.20 7.43 6.70
N VAL A 166 22.95 7.83 6.35
CA VAL A 166 22.17 7.24 5.26
C VAL A 166 22.68 7.69 3.90
N GLU A 167 22.95 8.99 3.70
CA GLU A 167 23.45 9.56 2.45
C GLU A 167 24.83 9.00 2.04
N GLU A 168 25.69 8.73 3.00
CA GLU A 168 26.99 8.12 2.78
C GLU A 168 26.93 6.60 2.51
N GLY A 169 25.74 6.02 2.37
CA GLY A 169 25.55 4.59 2.11
C GLY A 169 26.00 3.67 3.26
N ARG A 170 26.19 4.23 4.48
CA ARG A 170 26.61 3.46 5.66
C ARG A 170 25.46 2.71 6.33
N MET A 171 24.23 2.77 5.77
CA MET A 171 23.07 2.07 6.25
C MET A 171 22.73 0.90 5.32
N PRO A 172 22.94 -0.34 5.77
CA PRO A 172 22.67 -1.52 4.93
C PRO A 172 21.17 -1.86 4.84
N LEU A 173 20.33 -1.21 5.65
CA LEU A 173 18.89 -1.47 5.72
C LEU A 173 18.11 -0.45 4.90
N PRO A 174 17.02 -0.85 4.25
CA PRO A 174 16.11 0.08 3.60
C PRO A 174 15.38 0.94 4.66
N VAL A 175 15.59 2.25 4.58
CA VAL A 175 14.99 3.25 5.46
C VAL A 175 14.36 4.37 4.63
N ASP A 176 13.22 4.91 5.08
CA ASP A 176 12.54 6.02 4.43
C ASP A 176 12.46 7.28 5.30
N GLY A 177 13.12 7.26 6.45
CA GLY A 177 13.12 8.38 7.39
C GLY A 177 13.53 7.99 8.80
N LEU A 178 13.15 8.85 9.74
CA LEU A 178 13.34 8.67 11.18
C LEU A 178 11.98 8.77 11.88
N VAL A 179 11.86 8.12 13.04
CA VAL A 179 10.68 8.23 13.89
C VAL A 179 11.13 8.87 15.20
N VAL A 180 10.41 9.92 15.60
CA VAL A 180 10.57 10.57 16.90
C VAL A 180 9.34 10.27 17.73
N CYS A 181 9.51 9.71 18.92
CA CYS A 181 8.41 9.47 19.85
C CYS A 181 8.81 9.92 21.26
N TYR A 182 7.81 10.12 22.13
CA TYR A 182 8.08 10.29 23.55
C TYR A 182 8.59 8.97 24.13
N ASP A 183 9.57 9.06 25.04
CA ASP A 183 10.02 7.90 25.82
C ASP A 183 8.93 7.46 26.81
N ASP A 184 8.20 8.40 27.41
CA ASP A 184 7.03 8.13 28.23
C ASP A 184 5.84 7.70 27.33
N THR A 185 5.53 6.39 27.34
CA THR A 185 4.48 5.80 26.51
C THR A 185 3.07 6.13 27.00
N ASP A 186 2.87 6.40 28.28
CA ASP A 186 1.58 6.77 28.85
C ASP A 186 1.25 8.21 28.47
N TYR A 187 2.24 9.10 28.51
CA TYR A 187 2.10 10.44 27.98
C TYR A 187 1.82 10.42 26.47
N ALA A 188 2.55 9.62 25.70
CA ALA A 188 2.32 9.45 24.28
C ALA A 188 0.90 8.90 23.96
N ALA A 189 0.37 8.03 24.81
CA ALA A 189 -0.97 7.44 24.66
C ALA A 189 -2.09 8.37 25.13
N SER A 190 -1.81 9.40 25.93
CA SER A 190 -2.80 10.38 26.43
C SER A 190 -3.43 11.21 25.30
N GLY A 191 -2.79 11.28 24.12
CA GLY A 191 -3.31 11.89 22.90
C GLY A 191 -4.20 10.95 22.11
N SER A 192 -4.56 11.37 20.87
CA SER A 192 -5.33 10.53 19.97
C SER A 192 -4.46 9.49 19.25
N VAL A 193 -5.07 8.41 18.81
CA VAL A 193 -4.45 7.39 17.94
C VAL A 193 -4.93 7.51 16.49
N THR A 194 -4.13 7.01 15.56
CA THR A 194 -4.51 6.89 14.15
C THR A 194 -5.42 5.67 13.94
N GLY A 195 -6.04 5.57 12.77
CA GLY A 195 -6.79 4.37 12.37
C GLY A 195 -5.96 3.07 12.29
N HIS A 196 -4.63 3.17 12.39
CA HIS A 196 -3.71 2.03 12.47
C HIS A 196 -3.14 1.83 13.89
N HIS A 197 -3.81 2.37 14.90
CA HIS A 197 -3.43 2.25 16.32
C HIS A 197 -2.02 2.77 16.64
N ALA A 198 -1.52 3.75 15.89
CA ALA A 198 -0.29 4.46 16.20
C ALA A 198 -0.60 5.77 16.93
N ASN A 199 0.15 6.06 17.99
CA ASN A 199 0.00 7.30 18.74
C ASN A 199 0.30 8.50 17.83
N ARG A 200 -0.59 9.48 17.80
CA ARG A 200 -0.40 10.73 17.04
C ARG A 200 0.68 11.64 17.65
N ALA A 201 1.11 11.36 18.87
CA ALA A 201 2.21 12.05 19.51
C ALA A 201 3.59 11.72 18.90
N GLY A 202 3.70 10.62 18.13
CA GLY A 202 4.91 10.33 17.34
C GLY A 202 4.95 11.11 16.04
N LEU A 203 6.16 11.52 15.64
CA LEU A 203 6.43 12.22 14.39
C LEU A 203 7.35 11.37 13.50
N ALA A 204 7.05 11.30 12.22
CA ALA A 204 7.96 10.75 11.23
C ALA A 204 8.64 11.90 10.47
N PHE A 205 9.96 11.94 10.56
CA PHE A 205 10.78 12.74 9.65
C PHE A 205 11.08 11.87 8.43
N LYS A 206 10.73 12.37 7.25
CA LYS A 206 11.08 11.72 5.99
C LYS A 206 12.06 12.59 5.24
N TRP A 207 13.08 11.96 4.67
CA TRP A 207 13.94 12.66 3.71
C TRP A 207 13.12 13.07 2.50
N GLN A 208 13.58 14.11 1.83
CA GLN A 208 12.95 14.56 0.58
C GLN A 208 13.02 13.41 -0.43
N ASP A 209 11.89 13.13 -1.08
CA ASP A 209 11.85 12.14 -2.13
C ASP A 209 12.79 12.57 -3.27
N VAL A 210 13.48 11.63 -3.87
CA VAL A 210 14.29 11.89 -5.06
C VAL A 210 13.34 12.33 -6.17
N SER A 211 13.61 13.47 -6.79
CA SER A 211 12.86 13.94 -7.95
C SER A 211 13.62 13.74 -9.25
N ALA A 212 12.88 13.60 -10.34
CA ALA A 212 13.38 13.61 -11.69
C ALA A 212 12.59 14.60 -12.53
N VAL A 213 13.25 15.21 -13.49
CA VAL A 213 12.63 16.17 -14.41
C VAL A 213 12.46 15.53 -15.78
N SER A 214 11.27 15.65 -16.38
CA SER A 214 10.98 15.13 -17.70
C SER A 214 9.98 16.02 -18.44
N ARG A 215 10.04 16.01 -19.78
CA ARG A 215 9.15 16.79 -20.64
C ARG A 215 7.79 16.11 -20.77
N LEU A 216 6.71 16.86 -20.53
CA LEU A 216 5.35 16.40 -20.79
C LEU A 216 5.15 16.20 -22.29
N ASP A 217 4.71 15.03 -22.69
CA ASP A 217 4.30 14.70 -24.05
C ASP A 217 2.82 15.06 -24.25
N HIS A 218 1.93 14.47 -23.44
CA HIS A 218 0.51 14.81 -23.45
C HIS A 218 -0.17 14.47 -22.12
N ILE A 219 -1.40 14.96 -21.95
CA ILE A 219 -2.26 14.61 -20.83
C ILE A 219 -3.28 13.58 -21.27
N GLU A 220 -3.23 12.39 -20.70
CA GLU A 220 -4.23 11.35 -20.88
C GLU A 220 -5.32 11.48 -19.83
N TRP A 221 -6.58 11.44 -20.27
CA TRP A 221 -7.73 11.48 -19.39
C TRP A 221 -8.34 10.11 -19.22
N SER A 222 -8.14 9.50 -18.05
CA SER A 222 -8.60 8.15 -17.73
C SER A 222 -9.91 8.17 -16.96
N CYS A 223 -10.93 7.50 -17.48
CA CYS A 223 -12.23 7.39 -16.81
C CYS A 223 -12.28 6.14 -15.95
N ALA A 224 -12.28 6.34 -14.62
CA ALA A 224 -12.50 5.28 -13.65
C ALA A 224 -13.83 5.52 -12.92
N ALA A 225 -14.84 4.72 -13.18
CA ALA A 225 -16.22 4.93 -12.78
C ALA A 225 -16.83 6.20 -13.40
N SER A 226 -17.18 7.21 -12.58
CA SER A 226 -17.72 8.47 -13.09
C SER A 226 -16.70 9.59 -13.13
N THR A 227 -15.56 9.41 -12.48
CA THR A 227 -14.51 10.43 -12.41
C THR A 227 -13.51 10.21 -13.53
N ILE A 228 -13.18 11.28 -14.22
CA ILE A 228 -12.16 11.31 -15.27
C ILE A 228 -10.95 12.01 -14.66
N SER A 229 -9.85 11.27 -14.53
CA SER A 229 -8.63 11.72 -13.86
C SER A 229 -7.53 11.98 -14.88
N PRO A 230 -6.79 13.09 -14.76
CA PRO A 230 -5.67 13.41 -15.62
C PRO A 230 -4.42 12.63 -15.23
N VAL A 231 -3.72 12.12 -16.22
CA VAL A 231 -2.43 11.41 -16.11
C VAL A 231 -1.47 12.07 -17.08
N ALA A 232 -0.33 12.54 -16.56
CA ALA A 232 0.76 13.00 -17.42
C ALA A 232 1.43 11.80 -18.09
N VAL A 233 1.61 11.86 -19.39
CA VAL A 233 2.48 11.00 -20.18
C VAL A 233 3.69 11.83 -20.58
N PHE A 234 4.92 11.35 -20.34
CA PHE A 234 6.14 12.10 -20.52
C PHE A 234 7.29 11.21 -20.96
N GLU A 235 8.38 11.81 -21.42
CA GLU A 235 9.58 11.09 -21.81
C GLU A 235 10.07 10.19 -20.67
N PRO A 236 10.35 8.89 -20.93
CA PRO A 236 10.74 7.95 -19.88
C PRO A 236 11.96 8.44 -19.09
N VAL A 237 11.89 8.42 -17.77
CA VAL A 237 12.97 8.84 -16.87
C VAL A 237 13.21 7.80 -15.79
N LYS A 238 14.48 7.59 -15.43
CA LYS A 238 14.86 6.71 -14.33
C LYS A 238 14.61 7.41 -13.00
N LEU A 239 13.85 6.76 -12.12
CA LEU A 239 13.51 7.27 -10.80
C LEU A 239 13.46 6.13 -9.79
N GLU A 240 14.32 6.16 -8.78
CA GLU A 240 14.43 5.14 -7.73
C GLU A 240 14.42 3.70 -8.28
N GLY A 241 15.36 3.41 -9.18
CA GLY A 241 15.61 2.06 -9.72
C GLY A 241 14.62 1.56 -10.77
N THR A 242 13.59 2.33 -11.13
CA THR A 242 12.66 1.97 -12.22
C THR A 242 12.52 3.09 -13.23
N THR A 243 12.14 2.74 -14.45
CA THR A 243 11.81 3.72 -15.49
C THR A 243 10.33 4.08 -15.38
N VAL A 244 10.02 5.36 -15.30
CA VAL A 244 8.65 5.89 -15.26
C VAL A 244 8.41 6.81 -16.44
N SER A 245 7.21 6.74 -17.03
CA SER A 245 6.74 7.56 -18.16
C SER A 245 5.34 8.11 -17.95
N ARG A 246 4.73 7.81 -16.79
CA ARG A 246 3.35 8.21 -16.47
C ARG A 246 3.28 8.63 -15.00
N ALA A 247 2.61 9.76 -14.71
CA ALA A 247 2.40 10.21 -13.34
C ALA A 247 0.98 10.76 -13.16
N SER A 248 0.42 10.59 -11.97
CA SER A 248 -0.88 11.16 -11.65
C SER A 248 -0.79 12.68 -11.53
N LEU A 249 -1.72 13.38 -12.17
CA LEU A 249 -1.98 14.81 -11.99
C LEU A 249 -3.15 15.08 -11.03
N CYS A 250 -3.65 14.03 -10.39
CA CYS A 250 -4.71 14.01 -9.39
C CYS A 250 -6.07 14.52 -9.92
N ASN A 251 -6.22 15.83 -10.14
CA ASN A 251 -7.47 16.47 -10.56
C ASN A 251 -7.22 17.88 -11.17
N ILE A 252 -8.26 18.52 -11.69
CA ILE A 252 -8.19 19.82 -12.34
C ILE A 252 -7.62 20.91 -11.39
N SER A 253 -8.05 20.94 -10.14
CA SER A 253 -7.53 21.93 -9.17
C SER A 253 -6.04 21.79 -8.94
N GLU A 254 -5.54 20.56 -8.88
CA GLU A 254 -4.11 20.30 -8.71
C GLU A 254 -3.31 20.67 -9.95
N MET A 255 -3.83 20.40 -11.15
CA MET A 255 -3.22 20.86 -12.39
C MET A 255 -3.10 22.39 -12.45
N LYS A 256 -4.17 23.11 -12.09
CA LYS A 256 -4.17 24.58 -11.98
C LYS A 256 -3.17 25.06 -10.94
N ARG A 257 -3.14 24.42 -9.76
CA ARG A 257 -2.21 24.77 -8.66
C ARG A 257 -0.76 24.60 -9.06
N LEU A 258 -0.43 23.53 -9.79
CA LEU A 258 0.92 23.27 -10.29
C LEU A 258 1.27 24.13 -11.49
N GLY A 259 0.28 24.71 -12.18
CA GLY A 259 0.50 25.46 -13.42
C GLY A 259 0.84 24.54 -14.60
N ILE A 260 0.22 23.35 -14.68
CA ILE A 260 0.43 22.41 -15.80
C ILE A 260 0.04 23.12 -17.10
N GLY A 261 0.90 23.01 -18.12
CA GLY A 261 0.66 23.48 -19.48
C GLY A 261 1.18 22.45 -20.49
N GLU A 262 0.81 22.62 -21.75
CA GLU A 262 1.33 21.78 -22.82
C GLU A 262 2.83 21.97 -22.97
N ASN A 263 3.59 20.86 -23.17
CA ASN A 263 5.06 20.83 -23.30
C ASN A 263 5.87 21.32 -22.08
N CYS A 264 5.27 21.44 -20.90
CA CYS A 264 6.01 21.84 -19.70
C CYS A 264 7.02 20.77 -19.25
N MET A 265 8.00 21.18 -18.44
CA MET A 265 8.91 20.29 -17.73
C MET A 265 8.25 19.90 -16.41
N LEU A 266 8.06 18.61 -16.19
CA LEU A 266 7.46 18.06 -14.98
C LEU A 266 8.54 17.68 -13.98
N GLU A 267 8.39 18.05 -12.73
CA GLU A 267 9.13 17.49 -11.61
C GLU A 267 8.33 16.35 -10.99
N ILE A 268 8.91 15.15 -10.98
CA ILE A 268 8.24 13.90 -10.66
C ILE A 268 8.94 13.23 -9.50
N ILE A 269 8.18 12.76 -8.53
CA ILE A 269 8.62 11.88 -7.43
C ILE A 269 7.86 10.56 -7.47
N LYS A 270 8.33 9.56 -6.73
CA LYS A 270 7.52 8.40 -6.36
C LYS A 270 6.94 8.58 -4.97
N ALA A 271 5.68 9.03 -4.89
CA ALA A 271 4.98 9.09 -3.63
C ALA A 271 4.97 7.71 -2.95
N ASN A 272 5.43 7.66 -1.69
CA ASN A 272 5.64 6.42 -0.93
C ASN A 272 6.55 5.41 -1.65
N LYS A 273 7.51 5.87 -2.45
CA LYS A 273 8.46 5.07 -3.26
C LYS A 273 7.78 4.12 -4.28
N ILE A 274 6.51 4.30 -4.57
CA ILE A 274 5.73 3.42 -5.42
C ILE A 274 5.03 4.17 -6.56
N ILE A 275 4.27 5.25 -6.23
CA ILE A 275 3.34 5.89 -7.16
C ILE A 275 3.96 7.15 -7.76
N PRO A 276 4.24 7.21 -9.07
CA PRO A 276 4.71 8.43 -9.72
C PRO A 276 3.67 9.55 -9.59
N LYS A 277 4.12 10.72 -9.12
CA LYS A 277 3.30 11.90 -8.92
C LYS A 277 4.08 13.14 -9.36
N CYS A 278 3.42 14.04 -10.09
CA CYS A 278 3.96 15.36 -10.38
C CYS A 278 3.82 16.26 -9.14
N ILE A 279 4.91 16.95 -8.78
CA ILE A 279 4.98 17.85 -7.63
C ILE A 279 5.29 19.30 -8.01
N GLY A 280 5.85 19.53 -9.20
CA GLY A 280 6.21 20.80 -9.71
C GLY A 280 6.27 20.82 -11.24
N VAL A 281 6.28 22.03 -11.81
CA VAL A 281 6.49 22.25 -13.24
C VAL A 281 7.37 23.48 -13.47
N SER A 282 8.07 23.48 -14.59
CA SER A 282 8.77 24.63 -15.13
C SER A 282 8.51 24.74 -16.63
N GLU A 283 8.88 25.88 -17.22
CA GLU A 283 8.69 26.15 -18.66
C GLU A 283 7.22 25.94 -19.10
N SER A 284 6.26 26.42 -18.32
CA SER A 284 4.83 26.20 -18.54
C SER A 284 4.08 27.52 -18.74
N ASP A 285 3.13 27.51 -19.67
CA ASP A 285 2.16 28.60 -19.86
C ASP A 285 0.91 28.46 -18.99
N GLY A 286 0.77 27.33 -18.28
CA GLY A 286 -0.38 27.01 -17.44
C GLY A 286 -1.68 26.70 -18.22
N VAL A 287 -1.58 26.50 -19.54
CA VAL A 287 -2.74 26.23 -20.40
C VAL A 287 -2.83 24.73 -20.70
N PHE A 288 -3.97 24.15 -20.43
CA PHE A 288 -4.28 22.74 -20.75
C PHE A 288 -5.73 22.57 -21.17
N THR A 289 -5.98 21.55 -22.00
CA THR A 289 -7.29 21.24 -22.51
C THR A 289 -8.03 20.25 -21.61
N ILE A 290 -9.29 20.59 -21.25
CA ILE A 290 -10.19 19.68 -20.51
C ILE A 290 -11.15 19.05 -21.52
N PRO A 291 -11.24 17.71 -21.62
CA PRO A 291 -12.09 17.07 -22.60
C PRO A 291 -13.59 17.33 -22.33
N GLU A 292 -14.30 17.73 -23.36
CA GLU A 292 -15.76 17.94 -23.32
C GLU A 292 -16.55 16.64 -23.40
N SER A 293 -15.90 15.56 -23.85
CA SER A 293 -16.49 14.24 -23.99
C SER A 293 -15.75 13.19 -23.19
N CYS A 294 -16.50 12.20 -22.69
CA CYS A 294 -15.94 11.07 -21.94
C CYS A 294 -15.08 10.18 -22.85
N PRO A 295 -13.83 9.84 -22.50
CA PRO A 295 -12.95 9.03 -23.33
C PRO A 295 -13.43 7.57 -23.50
N VAL A 296 -14.40 7.13 -22.70
CA VAL A 296 -14.92 5.75 -22.75
C VAL A 296 -16.22 5.64 -23.52
N CYS A 297 -17.18 6.57 -23.30
CA CYS A 297 -18.52 6.45 -23.93
C CYS A 297 -18.91 7.63 -24.81
N GLY A 298 -18.02 8.63 -24.99
CA GLY A 298 -18.29 9.82 -25.82
C GLY A 298 -19.32 10.81 -25.27
N ALA A 299 -19.98 10.50 -24.17
CA ALA A 299 -20.97 11.39 -23.56
C ALA A 299 -20.32 12.65 -22.99
N ARG A 300 -21.10 13.73 -22.88
CA ARG A 300 -20.64 15.02 -22.35
C ARG A 300 -20.02 14.84 -20.94
N THR A 301 -18.96 15.62 -20.68
CA THR A 301 -18.34 15.70 -19.35
C THR A 301 -18.86 16.90 -18.58
N GLN A 302 -18.67 16.88 -17.26
CA GLN A 302 -19.04 17.98 -16.35
C GLN A 302 -18.00 18.13 -15.25
N ILE A 303 -17.55 19.34 -15.01
CA ILE A 303 -16.74 19.68 -13.85
C ILE A 303 -17.65 19.73 -12.61
N ARG A 304 -17.25 19.07 -11.55
CA ARG A 304 -17.89 19.13 -10.23
C ARG A 304 -16.95 19.72 -9.21
N ILE A 305 -17.47 20.60 -8.37
CA ILE A 305 -16.73 21.25 -7.30
C ILE A 305 -17.16 20.64 -5.97
N SER A 306 -16.21 20.13 -5.20
CA SER A 306 -16.48 19.61 -3.86
C SER A 306 -16.92 20.75 -2.92
N PRO A 307 -18.06 20.65 -2.23
CA PRO A 307 -18.51 21.71 -1.31
C PRO A 307 -17.53 21.99 -0.17
N LYS A 308 -16.84 20.95 0.33
CA LYS A 308 -15.91 21.04 1.46
C LYS A 308 -14.52 21.50 1.04
N SER A 309 -13.90 20.81 0.07
CA SER A 309 -12.50 21.05 -0.33
C SER A 309 -12.33 22.03 -1.48
N LYS A 310 -13.42 22.44 -2.12
CA LYS A 310 -13.43 23.27 -3.34
C LYS A 310 -12.65 22.65 -4.51
N THR A 311 -12.36 21.36 -4.45
CA THR A 311 -11.63 20.63 -5.47
C THR A 311 -12.50 20.42 -6.71
N GLU A 312 -11.96 20.75 -7.87
CA GLU A 312 -12.57 20.53 -9.18
C GLU A 312 -12.18 19.16 -9.73
N THR A 313 -13.18 18.38 -10.11
CA THR A 313 -13.00 17.05 -10.72
C THR A 313 -13.86 16.91 -11.96
N LEU A 314 -13.36 16.21 -13.00
CA LEU A 314 -14.11 15.96 -14.22
C LEU A 314 -14.93 14.67 -14.10
N HIS A 315 -16.17 14.72 -14.58
CA HIS A 315 -17.08 13.57 -14.50
C HIS A 315 -17.81 13.31 -15.82
N CYS A 316 -17.99 12.02 -16.13
CA CYS A 316 -18.89 11.58 -17.18
C CYS A 316 -20.35 11.74 -16.73
N THR A 317 -21.20 12.37 -17.57
CA THR A 317 -22.62 12.57 -17.26
C THR A 317 -23.49 11.36 -17.58
N ASN A 318 -23.05 10.46 -18.47
CA ASN A 318 -23.81 9.25 -18.84
C ASN A 318 -23.95 8.31 -17.63
N PRO A 319 -25.17 7.98 -17.15
CA PRO A 319 -25.37 7.00 -16.07
C PRO A 319 -24.93 5.58 -16.49
N ASP A 320 -25.07 5.26 -17.78
CA ASP A 320 -24.81 3.92 -18.34
C ASP A 320 -23.42 3.78 -18.96
N CYS A 321 -22.49 4.65 -18.58
CA CYS A 321 -21.09 4.55 -19.02
C CYS A 321 -20.48 3.21 -18.59
N SER A 322 -19.86 2.47 -19.53
CA SER A 322 -19.25 1.17 -19.24
C SER A 322 -18.18 1.22 -18.14
N ALA A 323 -17.41 2.32 -18.04
CA ALA A 323 -16.47 2.51 -16.94
C ALA A 323 -17.13 2.51 -15.55
N LYS A 324 -18.38 2.98 -15.44
CA LYS A 324 -19.14 2.93 -14.18
C LYS A 324 -19.57 1.51 -13.84
N HIS A 325 -20.03 0.77 -14.84
CA HIS A 325 -20.43 -0.62 -14.70
C HIS A 325 -19.25 -1.48 -14.25
N VAL A 326 -18.14 -1.43 -14.96
CA VAL A 326 -16.93 -2.19 -14.63
C VAL A 326 -16.50 -1.96 -13.18
N LYS A 327 -16.43 -0.70 -12.73
CA LYS A 327 -16.02 -0.41 -11.34
C LYS A 327 -17.02 -0.93 -10.30
N MET A 328 -18.30 -0.92 -10.63
CA MET A 328 -19.35 -1.43 -9.77
C MET A 328 -19.20 -2.95 -9.58
N PHE A 329 -18.96 -3.68 -10.65
CA PHE A 329 -18.70 -5.11 -10.64
C PHE A 329 -17.38 -5.43 -9.93
N THR A 330 -16.30 -4.71 -10.23
CA THR A 330 -15.00 -4.88 -9.57
C THR A 330 -15.11 -4.71 -8.05
N ARG A 331 -15.88 -3.72 -7.60
CA ARG A 331 -16.11 -3.52 -6.16
C ARG A 331 -16.95 -4.65 -5.56
N PHE A 332 -17.93 -5.16 -6.31
CA PHE A 332 -18.76 -6.27 -5.87
C PHE A 332 -17.93 -7.53 -5.62
N VAL A 333 -17.01 -7.88 -6.54
CA VAL A 333 -16.15 -9.08 -6.42
C VAL A 333 -14.93 -8.88 -5.52
N SER A 334 -14.58 -7.65 -5.14
CA SER A 334 -13.39 -7.37 -4.32
C SER A 334 -13.47 -7.95 -2.91
N LYS A 335 -12.33 -8.00 -2.20
CA LYS A 335 -12.22 -8.36 -0.77
C LYS A 335 -13.16 -7.55 0.16
N GLN A 336 -13.54 -6.35 -0.25
CA GLN A 336 -14.48 -5.50 0.48
C GLN A 336 -15.95 -5.78 0.11
N GLY A 337 -16.20 -6.60 -0.92
CA GLY A 337 -17.49 -7.07 -1.39
C GLY A 337 -17.70 -8.55 -1.09
N MET A 338 -17.80 -9.35 -2.13
CA MET A 338 -18.06 -10.80 -2.04
C MET A 338 -16.78 -11.66 -1.97
N ASP A 339 -15.60 -11.05 -2.02
CA ASP A 339 -14.27 -11.69 -1.95
C ASP A 339 -14.11 -12.86 -2.93
N ILE A 340 -14.37 -12.59 -4.21
CA ILE A 340 -14.29 -13.57 -5.28
C ILE A 340 -12.94 -13.40 -6.00
N ASP A 341 -12.02 -14.32 -5.77
CA ASP A 341 -10.74 -14.35 -6.46
C ASP A 341 -10.89 -14.77 -7.94
N GLY A 342 -9.95 -14.33 -8.80
CA GLY A 342 -9.94 -14.65 -10.22
C GLY A 342 -10.72 -13.69 -11.12
N LEU A 343 -11.52 -12.77 -10.58
CA LEU A 343 -12.28 -11.76 -11.31
C LEU A 343 -11.60 -10.38 -11.27
N SER A 344 -10.50 -10.25 -12.01
CA SER A 344 -9.81 -8.96 -12.19
C SER A 344 -10.65 -7.97 -13.02
N ILE A 345 -10.24 -6.69 -13.04
CA ILE A 345 -10.86 -5.67 -13.90
C ILE A 345 -10.83 -6.10 -15.38
N GLN A 346 -9.71 -6.65 -15.83
CA GLN A 346 -9.55 -7.10 -17.22
C GLN A 346 -10.44 -8.31 -17.52
N THR A 347 -10.52 -9.25 -16.59
CA THR A 347 -11.42 -10.40 -16.68
C THR A 347 -12.89 -9.95 -16.78
N MET A 348 -13.30 -9.01 -15.90
CA MET A 348 -14.65 -8.46 -15.94
C MET A 348 -14.97 -7.77 -17.25
N LEU A 349 -14.03 -6.98 -17.79
CA LEU A 349 -14.18 -6.33 -19.11
C LEU A 349 -14.36 -7.35 -20.24
N LYS A 350 -13.54 -8.41 -20.27
CA LYS A 350 -13.67 -9.49 -21.23
C LYS A 350 -15.06 -10.13 -21.18
N PHE A 351 -15.50 -10.53 -19.99
CA PHE A 351 -16.81 -11.18 -19.81
C PHE A 351 -18.00 -10.28 -20.10
N MET A 352 -17.89 -8.98 -19.84
CA MET A 352 -18.92 -8.01 -20.23
C MET A 352 -18.97 -7.81 -21.75
N ASN A 353 -17.83 -7.78 -22.43
CA ASN A 353 -17.76 -7.65 -23.88
C ASN A 353 -18.32 -8.90 -24.60
N GLU A 354 -18.09 -10.09 -24.05
CA GLU A 354 -18.66 -11.35 -24.54
C GLU A 354 -20.14 -11.52 -24.18
N GLY A 355 -20.69 -10.60 -23.37
CA GLY A 355 -22.09 -10.68 -22.94
C GLY A 355 -22.37 -11.71 -21.84
N PHE A 356 -21.33 -12.30 -21.22
CA PHE A 356 -21.48 -13.27 -20.12
C PHE A 356 -21.96 -12.60 -18.84
N ILE A 357 -21.66 -11.31 -18.64
CA ILE A 357 -22.01 -10.52 -17.46
C ILE A 357 -22.69 -9.22 -17.87
N GLY A 358 -23.94 -9.03 -17.45
CA GLY A 358 -24.69 -7.78 -17.55
C GLY A 358 -25.22 -7.32 -16.20
N ARG A 359 -25.48 -8.27 -15.29
CA ARG A 359 -25.99 -8.04 -13.93
C ARG A 359 -25.14 -8.79 -12.92
N PHE A 360 -25.15 -8.38 -11.63
CA PHE A 360 -24.41 -9.08 -10.57
C PHE A 360 -24.76 -10.57 -10.44
N ALA A 361 -26.01 -10.93 -10.71
CA ALA A 361 -26.44 -12.32 -10.68
C ALA A 361 -25.72 -13.19 -11.73
N ASP A 362 -25.36 -12.61 -12.87
CA ASP A 362 -24.75 -13.36 -13.98
C ASP A 362 -23.35 -13.87 -13.59
N ILE A 363 -22.65 -13.22 -12.63
CA ILE A 363 -21.40 -13.71 -12.07
C ILE A 363 -21.56 -15.14 -11.53
N TYR A 364 -22.69 -15.42 -10.91
CA TYR A 364 -23.00 -16.72 -10.32
C TYR A 364 -23.50 -17.76 -11.34
N HIS A 365 -23.62 -17.37 -12.60
CA HIS A 365 -23.98 -18.23 -13.74
C HIS A 365 -22.82 -18.42 -14.72
N LEU A 366 -21.59 -17.93 -14.38
CA LEU A 366 -20.42 -18.09 -15.24
C LEU A 366 -20.03 -19.55 -15.49
N SER A 367 -20.47 -20.49 -14.65
CA SER A 367 -20.36 -21.93 -14.93
C SER A 367 -21.03 -22.35 -16.23
N ASP A 368 -22.07 -21.66 -16.65
CA ASP A 368 -22.81 -21.96 -17.89
C ASP A 368 -21.98 -21.60 -19.15
N HIS A 369 -20.94 -20.80 -18.97
CA HIS A 369 -19.99 -20.36 -20.00
C HIS A 369 -18.59 -20.97 -19.84
N ALA A 370 -18.42 -21.98 -18.97
CA ALA A 370 -17.11 -22.53 -18.59
C ALA A 370 -16.23 -22.94 -19.79
N GLU A 371 -16.81 -23.63 -20.79
CA GLU A 371 -16.05 -24.08 -21.98
C GLU A 371 -15.59 -22.88 -22.83
N ALA A 372 -16.44 -21.89 -23.04
CA ALA A 372 -16.06 -20.68 -23.76
C ALA A 372 -14.98 -19.89 -23.02
N ILE A 373 -15.03 -19.84 -21.68
CA ILE A 373 -14.04 -19.14 -20.84
C ILE A 373 -12.67 -19.85 -20.93
N LYS A 374 -12.62 -21.18 -20.93
CA LYS A 374 -11.38 -21.95 -21.06
C LYS A 374 -10.63 -21.67 -22.36
N GLU A 375 -11.36 -21.39 -23.43
CA GLU A 375 -10.82 -21.09 -24.76
C GLU A 375 -10.37 -19.61 -24.92
N MET A 376 -10.72 -18.74 -23.98
CA MET A 376 -10.35 -17.32 -24.05
C MET A 376 -8.86 -17.12 -23.75
N ASP A 377 -8.23 -16.17 -24.46
CA ASP A 377 -6.85 -15.77 -24.24
C ASP A 377 -6.60 -15.32 -22.78
N GLY A 378 -5.59 -15.91 -22.14
CA GLY A 378 -5.26 -15.70 -20.73
C GLY A 378 -6.07 -16.55 -19.74
N PHE A 379 -6.90 -17.47 -20.22
CA PHE A 379 -7.57 -18.50 -19.44
C PHE A 379 -7.07 -19.89 -19.85
N GLY A 380 -7.16 -20.81 -18.95
CA GLY A 380 -6.95 -22.23 -19.15
C GLY A 380 -7.81 -22.99 -18.16
N GLU A 381 -7.84 -24.31 -18.26
CA GLU A 381 -8.68 -25.18 -17.43
C GLU A 381 -8.52 -24.86 -15.92
N LYS A 382 -7.28 -24.83 -15.43
CA LYS A 382 -6.99 -24.57 -14.02
C LYS A 382 -7.43 -23.18 -13.54
N SER A 383 -7.26 -22.14 -14.34
CA SER A 383 -7.66 -20.77 -13.96
C SER A 383 -9.18 -20.60 -13.96
N CYS A 384 -9.86 -21.21 -14.92
CA CYS A 384 -11.32 -21.25 -14.98
C CYS A 384 -11.90 -21.98 -13.76
N ASP A 385 -11.40 -23.18 -13.45
CA ASP A 385 -11.86 -23.97 -12.30
C ASP A 385 -11.66 -23.25 -10.97
N ASN A 386 -10.49 -22.64 -10.76
CA ASN A 386 -10.21 -21.86 -9.55
C ASN A 386 -11.19 -20.68 -9.39
N MET A 387 -11.45 -19.96 -10.47
CA MET A 387 -12.42 -18.85 -10.48
C MET A 387 -13.84 -19.34 -10.15
N LEU A 388 -14.30 -20.41 -10.77
CA LEU A 388 -15.63 -20.98 -10.52
C LEU A 388 -15.75 -21.50 -9.07
N GLN A 389 -14.70 -22.11 -8.52
CA GLN A 389 -14.65 -22.50 -7.10
C GLN A 389 -14.72 -21.28 -6.17
N ALA A 390 -14.03 -20.18 -6.50
CA ALA A 390 -14.11 -18.94 -5.71
C ALA A 390 -15.52 -18.35 -5.73
N ILE A 391 -16.20 -18.36 -6.87
CA ILE A 391 -17.60 -17.95 -7.02
C ILE A 391 -18.51 -18.80 -6.13
N GLU A 392 -18.38 -20.12 -6.21
CA GLU A 392 -19.22 -21.03 -5.42
C GLU A 392 -18.95 -20.91 -3.90
N LYS A 393 -17.67 -20.69 -3.50
CA LYS A 393 -17.28 -20.38 -2.13
C LYS A 393 -17.98 -19.11 -1.63
N SER A 394 -18.06 -18.07 -2.47
CA SER A 394 -18.71 -16.81 -2.11
C SER A 394 -20.22 -16.94 -1.88
N ARG A 395 -20.92 -17.89 -2.54
CA ARG A 395 -22.34 -18.19 -2.28
C ARG A 395 -22.61 -18.62 -0.85
N ARG A 396 -21.64 -19.32 -0.24
CA ARG A 396 -21.76 -19.88 1.12
C ARG A 396 -21.28 -18.92 2.21
N ALA A 397 -20.55 -17.88 1.82
CA ALA A 397 -20.13 -16.85 2.73
C ALA A 397 -21.32 -15.98 3.11
N LEU A 398 -21.85 -16.17 4.34
CA LEU A 398 -22.91 -15.31 4.89
C LEU A 398 -22.38 -13.89 5.03
N PRO A 399 -22.94 -12.90 4.34
CA PRO A 399 -22.51 -11.52 4.42
C PRO A 399 -23.11 -10.85 5.65
N VAL A 400 -22.57 -11.12 6.85
CA VAL A 400 -23.15 -10.59 8.10
C VAL A 400 -22.77 -9.12 8.35
N SER A 401 -21.75 -8.58 7.74
CA SER A 401 -21.32 -7.19 8.00
C SER A 401 -21.26 -6.27 6.78
N THR A 402 -21.21 -6.79 5.57
CA THR A 402 -20.93 -6.00 4.35
C THR A 402 -22.19 -5.61 3.56
N LEU A 403 -23.26 -6.35 3.70
CA LEU A 403 -24.56 -6.08 3.01
C LEU A 403 -25.24 -4.80 3.48
N HIS A 404 -25.05 -4.38 4.73
CA HIS A 404 -25.77 -3.22 5.27
C HIS A 404 -25.26 -1.86 4.77
N THR A 405 -24.02 -1.73 4.36
CA THR A 405 -23.46 -0.42 3.97
C THR A 405 -23.17 -0.26 2.48
N SER A 406 -22.76 -1.31 1.77
CA SER A 406 -22.34 -1.21 0.37
C SER A 406 -23.42 -1.64 -0.63
N LEU A 407 -24.09 -2.77 -0.42
CA LEU A 407 -25.17 -3.23 -1.30
C LEU A 407 -26.42 -2.37 -1.15
N HIS A 408 -26.78 -1.94 0.05
CA HIS A 408 -27.94 -1.09 0.27
C HIS A 408 -27.80 0.29 -0.41
N ARG A 409 -26.58 0.82 -0.55
CA ARG A 409 -26.31 2.02 -1.36
C ARG A 409 -26.34 1.76 -2.86
N CYS A 410 -25.90 0.57 -3.32
CA CYS A 410 -25.98 0.20 -4.73
C CYS A 410 -27.41 -0.14 -5.15
N LEU A 411 -28.14 -0.93 -4.37
CA LEU A 411 -29.49 -1.33 -4.71
C LEU A 411 -30.52 -0.19 -4.60
N ARG A 412 -30.37 0.76 -3.67
CA ARG A 412 -31.27 1.92 -3.58
C ARG A 412 -31.13 2.92 -4.74
N ARG A 413 -30.01 2.91 -5.46
CA ARG A 413 -29.83 3.78 -6.64
C ARG A 413 -30.40 3.21 -7.93
N TYR A 414 -30.75 1.91 -7.95
CA TYR A 414 -31.25 1.21 -9.13
C TYR A 414 -32.63 0.55 -8.93
N SER A 415 -33.34 0.88 -7.87
CA SER A 415 -34.78 0.60 -7.81
C SER A 415 -35.49 1.60 -8.72
N PRO A 416 -36.23 1.16 -9.75
CA PRO A 416 -37.04 2.10 -10.54
C PRO A 416 -38.06 2.72 -9.57
N ARG A 417 -38.11 4.04 -9.55
CA ARG A 417 -39.20 4.76 -8.89
C ARG A 417 -40.46 4.43 -9.72
N THR A 418 -41.31 3.58 -9.19
CA THR A 418 -42.72 3.51 -9.57
C THR A 418 -43.43 4.80 -9.16
#